data_93f9a7e06e5c5f193f6dce3d745839d6
#
_entry.id   93f9a7e06e5c5f193f6dce3d745839d6
#
_cell.length_a   1.000
_cell.length_b   1.000
_cell.length_c   1.000
_cell.angle_alpha   90.00
_cell.angle_beta   90.00
_cell.angle_gamma   90.00
#
_symmetry.space_group_name_H-M   'P 1'
#
loop_
_entity.id
_entity.type
_entity.pdbx_description
1 polymer ?
#
loop_
_entity_poly.entity_id
_entity_poly.type
_entity_poly.pdbx_seq_one_letter_code
_entity_poly.pdbx_strand_id
1 'polypeptide(L)'
;MLVIEDVRAYEVLDSRGNPTVKAEVTLSDGSVGAAIVPSGASTGSKEALELRDNDERFGGKGVLKAVANVNETIADEILGLDAFNQTQLDDTLRELDGTNNYSNLGANATLGVSMATARAAAAALGMPLYRYLGGANASILPVPMCNIINGGAHANNNVDFQEFMIMPFGFTSFKEALRSVCEIYAIL
;
A
#
# COMPACT_ATOMS: atom_id res chain seq x y z
N MET A 1 19.48 18.01 1.16
CA MET A 1 18.82 17.15 0.19
C MET A 1 19.31 15.74 0.45
N LEU A 2 18.42 14.80 0.73
CA LEU A 2 18.72 13.37 0.75
C LEU A 2 18.14 12.75 -0.53
N VAL A 3 19.01 12.11 -1.29
CA VAL A 3 18.62 11.54 -2.57
C VAL A 3 18.38 10.04 -2.47
N ILE A 4 17.54 9.52 -3.34
CA ILE A 4 17.33 8.08 -3.53
C ILE A 4 18.62 7.51 -4.14
N GLU A 5 19.24 6.54 -3.47
CA GLU A 5 20.51 5.92 -3.87
C GLU A 5 20.33 4.50 -4.41
N ASP A 6 19.36 3.76 -3.86
CA ASP A 6 19.05 2.40 -4.35
C ASP A 6 17.55 2.12 -4.23
N VAL A 7 17.02 1.37 -5.18
CA VAL A 7 15.62 0.93 -5.22
C VAL A 7 15.58 -0.53 -5.62
N ARG A 8 14.93 -1.35 -4.80
CA ARG A 8 14.78 -2.79 -5.05
C ARG A 8 13.37 -3.26 -4.76
N ALA A 9 12.92 -4.21 -5.53
CA ALA A 9 11.67 -4.91 -5.28
C ALA A 9 11.84 -6.42 -5.31
N TYR A 10 10.93 -7.07 -4.61
CA TYR A 10 10.88 -8.52 -4.45
C TYR A 10 9.44 -9.00 -4.56
N GLU A 11 9.25 -10.20 -5.13
CA GLU A 11 8.01 -10.94 -4.99
C GLU A 11 7.98 -11.56 -3.60
N VAL A 12 6.95 -11.24 -2.81
CA VAL A 12 6.70 -11.82 -1.48
C VAL A 12 5.27 -12.32 -1.38
N LEU A 13 4.94 -13.08 -0.35
CA LEU A 13 3.57 -13.59 -0.17
C LEU A 13 2.78 -12.73 0.83
N ASP A 14 1.53 -12.48 0.52
CA ASP A 14 0.56 -11.87 1.43
C ASP A 14 0.04 -12.89 2.47
N SER A 15 -0.84 -12.43 3.38
CA SER A 15 -1.43 -13.28 4.43
C SER A 15 -2.33 -14.40 3.90
N ARG A 16 -2.71 -14.36 2.62
CA ARG A 16 -3.51 -15.38 1.93
C ARG A 16 -2.67 -16.32 1.06
N GLY A 17 -1.33 -16.13 1.05
CA GLY A 17 -0.40 -16.89 0.23
C GLY A 17 -0.38 -16.46 -1.25
N ASN A 18 -0.93 -15.30 -1.60
CA ASN A 18 -0.81 -14.75 -2.95
C ASN A 18 0.45 -13.90 -3.07
N PRO A 19 1.13 -13.92 -4.25
CA PRO A 19 2.24 -13.02 -4.52
C PRO A 19 1.84 -11.56 -4.46
N THR A 20 2.73 -10.74 -3.91
CA THR A 20 2.65 -9.28 -3.96
C THR A 20 4.03 -8.66 -4.04
N VAL A 21 4.11 -7.36 -4.31
CA VAL A 21 5.35 -6.60 -4.44
C VAL A 21 5.75 -6.05 -3.07
N LYS A 22 7.00 -6.31 -2.66
CA LYS A 22 7.71 -5.57 -1.62
C LYS A 22 8.72 -4.67 -2.29
N ALA A 23 8.67 -3.37 -2.05
CA ALA A 23 9.68 -2.41 -2.50
C ALA A 23 10.51 -1.92 -1.30
N GLU A 24 11.79 -1.68 -1.54
CA GLU A 24 12.75 -1.09 -0.60
C GLU A 24 13.45 0.09 -1.28
N VAL A 25 13.59 1.20 -0.57
CA VAL A 25 14.30 2.40 -1.02
C VAL A 25 15.36 2.74 0.00
N THR A 26 16.59 2.94 -0.46
CA THR A 26 17.72 3.38 0.35
C THR A 26 18.09 4.81 -0.04
N LEU A 27 18.31 5.65 0.95
CA LEU A 27 18.72 7.05 0.79
C LEU A 27 20.22 7.22 0.98
N SER A 28 20.75 8.34 0.52
CA SER A 28 22.18 8.67 0.56
C SER A 28 22.80 8.78 1.96
N ASP A 29 22.01 8.82 3.02
CA ASP A 29 22.46 8.74 4.42
C ASP A 29 22.39 7.31 4.99
N GLY A 30 22.02 6.33 4.18
CA GLY A 30 21.82 4.94 4.59
C GLY A 30 20.44 4.64 5.19
N SER A 31 19.54 5.62 5.27
CA SER A 31 18.17 5.37 5.73
C SER A 31 17.42 4.51 4.74
N VAL A 32 16.68 3.51 5.25
CA VAL A 32 15.93 2.55 4.44
C VAL A 32 14.45 2.61 4.77
N GLY A 33 13.62 2.62 3.73
CA GLY A 33 12.18 2.43 3.84
C GLY A 33 11.72 1.23 3.02
N ALA A 34 10.82 0.44 3.58
CA ALA A 34 10.25 -0.71 2.88
C ALA A 34 8.72 -0.70 2.94
N ALA A 35 8.08 -1.14 1.87
CA ALA A 35 6.64 -1.27 1.80
C ALA A 35 6.24 -2.56 1.08
N ILE A 36 5.21 -3.23 1.60
CA ILE A 36 4.54 -4.35 0.94
C ILE A 36 3.20 -3.83 0.44
N VAL A 37 2.91 -4.04 -0.84
CA VAL A 37 1.70 -3.51 -1.46
C VAL A 37 0.50 -4.35 -1.06
N PRO A 38 -0.58 -3.73 -0.52
CA PRO A 38 -1.80 -4.45 -0.22
C PRO A 38 -2.54 -4.81 -1.51
N SER A 39 -3.20 -5.98 -1.51
CA SER A 39 -4.06 -6.43 -2.60
C SER A 39 -5.49 -6.62 -2.10
N GLY A 40 -6.47 -6.06 -2.80
CA GLY A 40 -7.88 -6.22 -2.49
C GLY A 40 -8.42 -7.61 -2.85
N ALA A 41 -9.60 -7.96 -2.32
CA ALA A 41 -10.31 -9.18 -2.69
C ALA A 41 -11.20 -8.98 -3.93
N SER A 42 -11.61 -7.76 -4.21
CA SER A 42 -12.40 -7.34 -5.37
C SER A 42 -11.81 -6.06 -5.95
N THR A 43 -12.10 -5.78 -7.21
CA THR A 43 -11.63 -4.57 -7.91
C THR A 43 -12.80 -3.79 -8.46
N GLY A 44 -12.77 -2.46 -8.34
CA GLY A 44 -13.70 -1.55 -8.99
C GLY A 44 -13.29 -1.24 -10.43
N SER A 45 -14.24 -0.86 -11.26
CA SER A 45 -13.99 -0.54 -12.68
C SER A 45 -13.10 0.71 -12.90
N LYS A 46 -12.91 1.51 -11.86
CA LYS A 46 -12.09 2.75 -11.90
C LYS A 46 -10.80 2.63 -11.08
N GLU A 47 -10.50 1.47 -10.55
CA GLU A 47 -9.26 1.24 -9.83
C GLU A 47 -8.07 1.17 -10.78
N ALA A 48 -6.90 1.56 -10.26
CA ALA A 48 -5.63 1.37 -10.95
C ALA A 48 -5.33 -0.14 -11.10
N LEU A 49 -4.61 -0.50 -12.15
CA LEU A 49 -4.34 -1.89 -12.48
C LEU A 49 -3.22 -2.46 -11.59
N GLU A 50 -3.53 -3.51 -10.85
CA GLU A 50 -2.52 -4.36 -10.23
C GLU A 50 -1.92 -5.28 -11.31
N LEU A 51 -0.65 -5.06 -11.68
CA LEU A 51 0.00 -5.84 -12.73
C LEU A 51 0.32 -7.25 -12.25
N ARG A 52 -0.25 -8.24 -12.95
CA ARG A 52 -0.03 -9.68 -12.73
C ARG A 52 0.65 -10.31 -13.94
N ASP A 53 1.43 -11.36 -13.71
CA ASP A 53 2.19 -12.02 -14.77
C ASP A 53 1.29 -12.75 -15.78
N ASN A 54 0.15 -13.27 -15.33
CA ASN A 54 -0.81 -14.05 -16.12
C ASN A 54 -0.16 -15.28 -16.78
N ASP A 55 0.80 -15.89 -16.08
CA ASP A 55 1.49 -17.12 -16.45
C ASP A 55 0.98 -18.31 -15.60
N GLU A 56 1.70 -19.45 -15.64
CA GLU A 56 1.32 -20.64 -14.85
C GLU A 56 1.64 -20.51 -13.35
N ARG A 57 2.55 -19.59 -12.97
CA ARG A 57 2.96 -19.41 -11.57
C ARG A 57 1.82 -18.84 -10.76
N PHE A 58 1.58 -19.40 -9.58
CA PHE A 58 0.53 -18.97 -8.65
C PHE A 58 -0.85 -18.80 -9.30
N GLY A 59 -1.16 -19.64 -10.32
CA GLY A 59 -2.41 -19.54 -11.06
C GLY A 59 -2.62 -18.21 -11.77
N GLY A 60 -1.55 -17.63 -12.31
CA GLY A 60 -1.57 -16.33 -13.02
C GLY A 60 -1.32 -15.11 -12.15
N LYS A 61 -1.21 -15.29 -10.80
CA LYS A 61 -1.10 -14.18 -9.84
C LYS A 61 0.33 -13.73 -9.56
N GLY A 62 1.36 -14.26 -10.25
CA GLY A 62 2.74 -13.81 -10.12
C GLY A 62 2.89 -12.30 -10.35
N VAL A 63 3.94 -11.68 -9.79
CA VAL A 63 4.19 -10.24 -9.89
C VAL A 63 5.62 -9.92 -10.36
N LEU A 64 6.30 -10.86 -11.01
CA LEU A 64 7.68 -10.66 -11.44
C LEU A 64 7.83 -9.55 -12.48
N LYS A 65 6.81 -9.31 -13.33
CA LYS A 65 6.80 -8.16 -14.26
C LYS A 65 6.81 -6.83 -13.51
N ALA A 66 5.96 -6.71 -12.47
CA ALA A 66 5.95 -5.52 -11.64
C ALA A 66 7.26 -5.34 -10.86
N VAL A 67 7.85 -6.43 -10.37
CA VAL A 67 9.18 -6.43 -9.72
C VAL A 67 10.27 -5.98 -10.69
N ALA A 68 10.28 -6.47 -11.93
CA ALA A 68 11.23 -6.05 -12.97
C ALA A 68 11.04 -4.56 -13.30
N ASN A 69 9.80 -4.08 -13.43
CA ASN A 69 9.51 -2.67 -13.66
C ASN A 69 10.09 -1.76 -12.55
N VAL A 70 10.05 -2.20 -11.29
CA VAL A 70 10.68 -1.44 -10.19
C VAL A 70 12.20 -1.48 -10.31
N ASN A 71 12.79 -2.68 -10.47
CA ASN A 71 14.24 -2.87 -10.40
C ASN A 71 15.01 -2.31 -11.60
N GLU A 72 14.33 -2.12 -12.72
CA GLU A 72 14.91 -1.63 -13.98
C GLU A 72 14.36 -0.24 -14.30
N THR A 73 13.12 -0.17 -14.80
CA THR A 73 12.55 1.07 -15.37
C THR A 73 12.36 2.18 -14.33
N ILE A 74 11.76 1.86 -13.17
CA ILE A 74 11.50 2.87 -12.14
C ILE A 74 12.81 3.26 -11.46
N ALA A 75 13.65 2.30 -11.10
CA ALA A 75 14.92 2.57 -10.44
C ALA A 75 15.77 3.55 -11.26
N ASP A 76 15.94 3.29 -12.56
CA ASP A 76 16.76 4.15 -13.45
C ASP A 76 16.27 5.61 -13.49
N GLU A 77 14.95 5.82 -13.40
CA GLU A 77 14.35 7.16 -13.49
C GLU A 77 14.37 7.94 -12.19
N ILE A 78 14.27 7.27 -11.04
CA ILE A 78 14.12 7.98 -9.75
C ILE A 78 15.41 8.08 -8.93
N LEU A 79 16.48 7.38 -9.31
CA LEU A 79 17.78 7.54 -8.67
C LEU A 79 18.24 9.00 -8.72
N GLY A 80 18.70 9.53 -7.57
CA GLY A 80 19.13 10.92 -7.44
C GLY A 80 18.00 11.93 -7.16
N LEU A 81 16.73 11.55 -7.21
CA LEU A 81 15.63 12.42 -6.81
C LEU A 81 15.68 12.71 -5.29
N ASP A 82 15.20 13.90 -4.91
CA ASP A 82 15.06 14.28 -3.51
C ASP A 82 13.94 13.47 -2.84
N ALA A 83 14.30 12.62 -1.88
CA ALA A 83 13.38 11.76 -1.16
C ALA A 83 12.31 12.51 -0.34
N PHE A 84 12.52 13.80 -0.05
CA PHE A 84 11.54 14.63 0.65
C PHE A 84 10.51 15.27 -0.30
N ASN A 85 10.73 15.21 -1.61
CA ASN A 85 9.79 15.72 -2.60
C ASN A 85 8.87 14.62 -3.13
N GLN A 86 7.96 14.15 -2.25
CA GLN A 86 7.01 13.08 -2.60
C GLN A 86 6.18 13.40 -3.84
N THR A 87 5.78 14.66 -4.01
CA THR A 87 4.98 15.08 -5.17
C THR A 87 5.76 14.87 -6.47
N GLN A 88 7.04 15.27 -6.51
CA GLN A 88 7.88 15.06 -7.68
C GLN A 88 8.04 13.57 -8.00
N LEU A 89 8.28 12.74 -6.97
CA LEU A 89 8.40 11.30 -7.15
C LEU A 89 7.11 10.71 -7.75
N ASP A 90 5.95 11.03 -7.15
CA ASP A 90 4.67 10.47 -7.58
C ASP A 90 4.29 10.96 -9.00
N ASP A 91 4.63 12.22 -9.34
CA ASP A 91 4.46 12.75 -10.69
C ASP A 91 5.37 12.02 -11.69
N THR A 92 6.65 11.80 -11.36
CA THR A 92 7.59 11.03 -12.19
C THR A 92 7.06 9.62 -12.44
N LEU A 93 6.59 8.91 -11.42
CA LEU A 93 6.02 7.57 -11.55
C LEU A 93 4.78 7.54 -12.46
N ARG A 94 3.93 8.56 -12.38
CA ARG A 94 2.73 8.69 -13.22
C ARG A 94 3.09 8.99 -14.68
N GLU A 95 4.03 9.89 -14.91
CA GLU A 95 4.51 10.23 -16.25
C GLU A 95 5.22 9.05 -16.92
N LEU A 96 6.02 8.30 -16.14
CA LEU A 96 6.73 7.11 -16.61
C LEU A 96 5.76 5.99 -17.02
N ASP A 97 4.68 5.78 -16.28
CA ASP A 97 3.62 4.84 -16.68
C ASP A 97 2.85 5.33 -17.92
N GLY A 98 2.54 6.60 -18.00
CA GLY A 98 1.88 7.25 -19.13
C GLY A 98 0.44 6.85 -19.39
N THR A 99 -0.19 6.04 -18.50
CA THR A 99 -1.59 5.62 -18.62
C THR A 99 -2.44 6.17 -17.47
N ASN A 100 -3.74 6.20 -17.64
CA ASN A 100 -4.66 6.72 -16.62
C ASN A 100 -4.84 5.75 -15.43
N ASN A 101 -4.44 4.49 -15.56
CA ASN A 101 -4.70 3.44 -14.58
C ASN A 101 -3.46 2.61 -14.22
N TYR A 102 -2.26 3.10 -14.52
CA TYR A 102 -0.98 2.43 -14.25
C TYR A 102 -0.87 1.04 -14.91
N SER A 103 -1.39 0.89 -16.13
CA SER A 103 -1.41 -0.41 -16.80
C SER A 103 -0.06 -0.83 -17.41
N ASN A 104 0.89 0.08 -17.57
CA ASN A 104 2.22 -0.24 -18.12
C ASN A 104 3.17 -0.74 -17.02
N LEU A 105 3.33 0.01 -15.94
CA LEU A 105 4.24 -0.35 -14.84
C LEU A 105 3.56 -1.22 -13.78
N GLY A 106 2.27 -1.02 -13.58
CA GLY A 106 1.49 -1.62 -12.50
C GLY A 106 1.36 -0.70 -11.29
N ALA A 107 0.13 -0.55 -10.80
CA ALA A 107 -0.13 0.20 -9.57
C ALA A 107 0.61 -0.40 -8.36
N ASN A 108 0.81 -1.71 -8.33
CA ASN A 108 1.58 -2.40 -7.31
C ASN A 108 3.07 -2.02 -7.34
N ALA A 109 3.67 -1.83 -8.52
CA ALA A 109 5.04 -1.35 -8.65
C ALA A 109 5.17 0.11 -8.17
N THR A 110 4.36 1.01 -8.73
CA THR A 110 4.43 2.46 -8.43
C THR A 110 4.08 2.77 -6.98
N LEU A 111 3.00 2.18 -6.43
CA LEU A 111 2.59 2.36 -5.04
C LEU A 111 3.65 1.81 -4.06
N GLY A 112 4.26 0.67 -4.38
CA GLY A 112 5.34 0.08 -3.58
C GLY A 112 6.50 1.06 -3.39
N VAL A 113 6.96 1.67 -4.46
CA VAL A 113 8.06 2.65 -4.46
C VAL A 113 7.66 3.94 -3.74
N SER A 114 6.47 4.49 -4.03
CA SER A 114 5.97 5.70 -3.38
C SER A 114 5.89 5.54 -1.86
N MET A 115 5.31 4.45 -1.36
CA MET A 115 5.23 4.15 0.07
C MET A 115 6.61 3.89 0.70
N ALA A 116 7.50 3.19 0.00
CA ALA A 116 8.84 2.90 0.52
C ALA A 116 9.65 4.18 0.66
N THR A 117 9.58 5.11 -0.31
CA THR A 117 10.25 6.41 -0.25
C THR A 117 9.75 7.25 0.91
N ALA A 118 8.42 7.35 1.13
CA ALA A 118 7.88 8.07 2.28
C ALA A 118 8.36 7.49 3.62
N ARG A 119 8.52 6.17 3.72
CA ARG A 119 9.06 5.51 4.91
C ARG A 119 10.54 5.77 5.09
N ALA A 120 11.33 5.76 4.02
CA ALA A 120 12.75 6.10 4.06
C ALA A 120 12.96 7.55 4.52
N ALA A 121 12.19 8.49 3.95
CA ALA A 121 12.20 9.89 4.33
C ALA A 121 11.83 10.11 5.82
N ALA A 122 10.80 9.41 6.31
CA ALA A 122 10.42 9.45 7.73
C ALA A 122 11.52 8.89 8.63
N ALA A 123 12.16 7.79 8.23
CA ALA A 123 13.28 7.17 8.96
C ALA A 123 14.48 8.12 9.03
N ALA A 124 14.84 8.77 7.93
CA ALA A 124 15.93 9.76 7.87
C ALA A 124 15.70 10.94 8.81
N LEU A 125 14.44 11.35 9.03
CA LEU A 125 14.08 12.39 9.98
C LEU A 125 13.92 11.88 11.43
N GLY A 126 14.11 10.58 11.68
CA GLY A 126 13.92 9.98 13.00
C GLY A 126 12.47 10.07 13.52
N MET A 127 11.48 10.13 12.63
CA MET A 127 10.09 10.29 13.03
C MET A 127 9.20 9.15 12.51
N PRO A 128 8.10 8.82 13.20
CA PRO A 128 7.15 7.83 12.71
C PRO A 128 6.41 8.34 11.46
N LEU A 129 6.07 7.43 10.55
CA LEU A 129 5.44 7.75 9.26
C LEU A 129 4.18 8.60 9.40
N TYR A 130 3.31 8.32 10.39
CA TYR A 130 2.07 9.09 10.59
C TYR A 130 2.35 10.57 10.85
N ARG A 131 3.46 10.90 11.54
CA ARG A 131 3.86 12.27 11.80
C ARG A 131 4.50 12.92 10.58
N TYR A 132 5.27 12.16 9.81
CA TYR A 132 5.85 12.62 8.55
C TYR A 132 4.75 13.04 7.55
N LEU A 133 3.74 12.20 7.39
CA LEU A 133 2.63 12.45 6.47
C LEU A 133 1.62 13.47 7.01
N GLY A 134 1.29 13.40 8.29
CA GLY A 134 0.22 14.22 8.90
C GLY A 134 0.69 15.53 9.54
N GLY A 135 2.01 15.75 9.63
CA GLY A 135 2.58 16.95 10.24
C GLY A 135 2.50 16.99 11.77
N ALA A 136 2.75 18.17 12.34
CA ALA A 136 2.87 18.36 13.79
C ALA A 136 1.58 18.02 14.57
N ASN A 137 0.43 18.16 13.94
CA ASN A 137 -0.88 17.95 14.56
C ASN A 137 -1.44 16.53 14.38
N ALA A 138 -0.69 15.61 13.78
CA ALA A 138 -1.10 14.22 13.58
C ALA A 138 -1.16 13.46 14.91
N SER A 139 -2.26 13.58 15.63
CA SER A 139 -2.46 12.99 16.97
C SER A 139 -3.83 12.32 17.17
N ILE A 140 -4.71 12.39 16.17
CA ILE A 140 -6.09 11.89 16.28
C ILE A 140 -6.18 10.51 15.64
N LEU A 141 -6.58 9.51 16.42
CA LEU A 141 -6.98 8.20 15.89
C LEU A 141 -8.41 8.28 15.36
N PRO A 142 -8.71 7.70 14.19
CA PRO A 142 -10.07 7.64 13.67
C PRO A 142 -10.95 6.72 14.53
N VAL A 143 -12.27 6.92 14.45
CA VAL A 143 -13.20 5.91 14.95
C VAL A 143 -12.99 4.61 14.16
N PRO A 144 -12.79 3.46 14.82
CA PRO A 144 -12.60 2.21 14.10
C PRO A 144 -13.84 1.86 13.29
N MET A 145 -13.66 1.45 12.06
CA MET A 145 -14.69 0.94 11.17
C MET A 145 -14.38 -0.53 10.88
N CYS A 146 -15.24 -1.43 11.34
CA CYS A 146 -14.97 -2.85 11.32
C CYS A 146 -16.06 -3.60 10.57
N ASN A 147 -15.65 -4.35 9.56
CA ASN A 147 -16.53 -5.23 8.81
C ASN A 147 -16.87 -6.47 9.66
N ILE A 148 -18.17 -6.77 9.80
CA ILE A 148 -18.65 -7.89 10.60
C ILE A 148 -19.42 -8.95 9.81
N ILE A 149 -20.05 -8.58 8.69
CA ILE A 149 -20.76 -9.50 7.80
C ILE A 149 -20.34 -9.20 6.37
N ASN A 150 -19.99 -10.24 5.64
CA ASN A 150 -19.63 -10.16 4.23
C ASN A 150 -20.65 -10.90 3.38
N GLY A 151 -20.90 -10.37 2.18
CA GLY A 151 -21.71 -11.00 1.15
C GLY A 151 -21.24 -10.60 -0.25
N GLY A 152 -22.09 -10.70 -1.27
CA GLY A 152 -21.75 -10.36 -2.62
C GLY A 152 -20.48 -11.07 -3.12
N ALA A 153 -19.52 -10.31 -3.66
CA ALA A 153 -18.24 -10.84 -4.13
C ALA A 153 -17.26 -11.24 -2.99
N HIS A 154 -17.51 -10.83 -1.75
CA HIS A 154 -16.60 -11.04 -0.62
C HIS A 154 -16.87 -12.33 0.16
N ALA A 155 -18.02 -12.99 -0.03
CA ALA A 155 -18.35 -14.23 0.64
C ALA A 155 -19.27 -15.12 -0.21
N ASN A 156 -19.05 -16.42 -0.16
CA ASN A 156 -19.89 -17.39 -0.86
C ASN A 156 -21.12 -17.75 0.00
N ASN A 157 -22.11 -16.87 0.00
CA ASN A 157 -23.40 -17.02 0.68
C ASN A 157 -24.52 -16.33 -0.12
N ASN A 158 -25.71 -16.22 0.47
CA ASN A 158 -26.90 -15.63 -0.15
C ASN A 158 -27.15 -14.17 0.26
N VAL A 159 -26.15 -13.49 0.84
CA VAL A 159 -26.25 -12.07 1.18
C VAL A 159 -25.83 -11.23 -0.01
N ASP A 160 -26.71 -10.41 -0.55
CA ASP A 160 -26.44 -9.59 -1.76
C ASP A 160 -25.51 -8.40 -1.45
N PHE A 161 -25.59 -7.83 -0.23
CA PHE A 161 -24.74 -6.72 0.17
C PHE A 161 -23.33 -7.20 0.47
N GLN A 162 -22.34 -6.47 -0.05
CA GLN A 162 -20.92 -6.85 0.01
C GLN A 162 -20.37 -6.80 1.43
N GLU A 163 -20.73 -5.78 2.21
CA GLU A 163 -20.21 -5.56 3.55
C GLU A 163 -21.23 -4.89 4.47
N PHE A 164 -21.21 -5.27 5.75
CA PHE A 164 -21.87 -4.57 6.85
C PHE A 164 -20.81 -4.23 7.90
N MET A 165 -20.68 -2.94 8.19
CA MET A 165 -19.67 -2.43 9.09
C MET A 165 -20.29 -1.84 10.35
N ILE A 166 -19.58 -1.94 11.47
CA ILE A 166 -19.90 -1.24 12.71
C ILE A 166 -18.90 -0.12 12.97
N MET A 167 -19.38 1.00 13.49
CA MET A 167 -18.59 2.17 13.88
C MET A 167 -18.99 2.60 15.29
N PRO A 168 -18.17 2.34 16.31
CA PRO A 168 -18.48 2.64 17.70
C PRO A 168 -18.26 4.13 18.00
N PHE A 169 -19.30 4.94 17.88
CA PHE A 169 -19.28 6.36 18.24
C PHE A 169 -19.53 6.58 19.74
N GLY A 170 -19.09 7.73 20.25
CA GLY A 170 -19.40 8.19 21.61
C GLY A 170 -18.50 7.63 22.71
N PHE A 171 -17.47 6.87 22.36
CA PHE A 171 -16.45 6.43 23.32
C PHE A 171 -15.41 7.53 23.58
N THR A 172 -14.89 7.59 24.79
CA THR A 172 -13.89 8.60 25.19
C THR A 172 -12.45 8.24 24.76
N SER A 173 -12.22 7.01 24.33
CA SER A 173 -10.92 6.55 23.84
C SER A 173 -11.05 5.51 22.73
N PHE A 174 -10.03 5.45 21.86
CA PHE A 174 -9.93 4.42 20.84
C PHE A 174 -9.91 3.01 21.43
N LYS A 175 -9.26 2.82 22.59
CA LYS A 175 -9.18 1.54 23.29
C LYS A 175 -10.59 1.00 23.63
N GLU A 176 -11.45 1.86 24.19
CA GLU A 176 -12.81 1.47 24.57
C GLU A 176 -13.70 1.24 23.33
N ALA A 177 -13.53 2.06 22.29
CA ALA A 177 -14.19 1.84 21.02
C ALA A 177 -13.82 0.48 20.40
N LEU A 178 -12.53 0.16 20.36
CA LEU A 178 -12.07 -1.13 19.84
C LEU A 178 -12.52 -2.31 20.70
N ARG A 179 -12.51 -2.17 22.03
CA ARG A 179 -13.03 -3.19 22.94
C ARG A 179 -14.50 -3.53 22.61
N SER A 180 -15.34 -2.51 22.42
CA SER A 180 -16.76 -2.73 22.09
C SER A 180 -16.93 -3.47 20.76
N VAL A 181 -16.10 -3.19 19.77
CA VAL A 181 -16.10 -3.94 18.49
C VAL A 181 -15.77 -5.42 18.71
N CYS A 182 -14.73 -5.71 19.50
CA CYS A 182 -14.34 -7.09 19.80
C CYS A 182 -15.43 -7.85 20.55
N GLU A 183 -16.12 -7.19 21.52
CA GLU A 183 -17.23 -7.79 22.25
C GLU A 183 -18.44 -8.08 21.35
N ILE A 184 -18.79 -7.16 20.45
CA ILE A 184 -19.85 -7.39 19.45
C ILE A 184 -19.47 -8.56 18.53
N TYR A 185 -18.25 -8.57 18.02
CA TYR A 185 -17.78 -9.64 17.14
C TYR A 185 -17.78 -11.02 17.80
N ALA A 186 -17.52 -11.09 19.11
CA ALA A 186 -17.52 -12.35 19.85
C ALA A 186 -18.94 -12.90 20.13
N ILE A 187 -19.97 -12.09 19.98
CA ILE A 187 -21.39 -12.48 20.22
C ILE A 187 -22.09 -12.86 18.90
N LEU A 188 -21.65 -12.32 17.78
CA LEU A 188 -22.17 -12.60 16.44
C LEU A 188 -21.73 -13.98 15.92
#